data_7d05c13e97f3cbc86d14ede0d52853f9
#
_entry.id   7d05c13e97f3cbc86d14ede0d52853f9
#
_cell.length_a   1.000
_cell.length_b   1.000
_cell.length_c   1.000
_cell.angle_alpha   90.00
_cell.angle_beta   90.00
_cell.angle_gamma   90.00
#
_symmetry.space_group_name_H-M   'P 1'
#
loop_
_entity.id
_entity.type
_entity.pdbx_description
1 polymer ?
#
loop_
_entity_poly.entity_id
_entity_poly.type
_entity_poly.pdbx_seq_one_letter_code
_entity_poly.pdbx_strand_id
1 'polypeptide(L)'
;MKGTLKQTVNKFIFLFVVPLNILLIITNSFFMFSTYRQTKISTENMVNYFLDDIDSRLSTISFFLIKNGTEDPAFQSIAFDYAGKDYALEKIHLYQNLNSKIDLCQEIAYLFMFHSENNEMVIIPSSEYVSHGSYQAKETLCEMLKNPEQSLNASWTLITLQDQQFLLRLFKCNSTYLGVCVP
;
A
#
# COMPACT_ATOMS: atom_id res chain seq x y z
N MET A 1 -76.96 7.22 -27.27
CA MET A 1 -75.64 7.65 -27.72
C MET A 1 -74.51 7.62 -26.68
N LYS A 2 -74.73 7.57 -25.35
CA LYS A 2 -73.68 7.55 -24.31
C LYS A 2 -72.89 6.24 -24.23
N GLY A 3 -73.40 5.10 -24.72
CA GLY A 3 -72.71 3.81 -24.68
C GLY A 3 -71.55 3.67 -25.67
N THR A 4 -71.64 4.26 -26.84
CA THR A 4 -70.66 4.17 -27.93
C THR A 4 -69.39 4.93 -27.64
N LEU A 5 -69.44 6.10 -27.00
CA LEU A 5 -68.26 6.90 -26.64
C LEU A 5 -67.37 6.18 -25.59
N LYS A 6 -68.03 5.59 -24.56
CA LYS A 6 -67.35 4.87 -23.50
C LYS A 6 -66.66 3.60 -24.05
N GLN A 7 -67.27 2.89 -24.97
CA GLN A 7 -66.67 1.74 -25.63
C GLN A 7 -65.48 2.10 -26.52
N THR A 8 -65.54 3.25 -27.23
CA THR A 8 -64.45 3.73 -28.07
C THR A 8 -63.26 4.17 -27.25
N VAL A 9 -63.48 4.88 -26.15
CA VAL A 9 -62.43 5.28 -25.21
C VAL A 9 -61.77 4.05 -24.57
N ASN A 10 -62.51 3.09 -24.10
CA ASN A 10 -61.94 1.85 -23.54
C ASN A 10 -61.10 1.07 -24.57
N LYS A 11 -61.53 0.97 -25.82
CA LYS A 11 -60.79 0.32 -26.90
C LYS A 11 -59.49 1.06 -27.18
N PHE A 12 -59.49 2.38 -27.16
CA PHE A 12 -58.31 3.20 -27.35
C PHE A 12 -57.28 3.00 -26.21
N ILE A 13 -57.77 3.02 -24.96
CA ILE A 13 -56.93 2.75 -23.79
C ILE A 13 -56.26 1.36 -23.90
N PHE A 14 -57.02 0.34 -24.19
CA PHE A 14 -56.51 -1.03 -24.30
C PHE A 14 -55.56 -1.21 -25.48
N LEU A 15 -55.82 -0.58 -26.60
CA LEU A 15 -55.06 -0.79 -27.82
C LEU A 15 -53.74 0.02 -27.84
N PHE A 16 -53.70 1.19 -27.22
CA PHE A 16 -52.56 2.12 -27.29
C PHE A 16 -51.87 2.35 -25.93
N VAL A 17 -52.64 2.62 -24.89
CA VAL A 17 -52.07 3.04 -23.60
C VAL A 17 -51.43 1.85 -22.86
N VAL A 18 -52.09 0.71 -22.86
CA VAL A 18 -51.55 -0.50 -22.19
C VAL A 18 -50.25 -1.01 -22.85
N PRO A 19 -50.18 -1.20 -24.19
CA PRO A 19 -48.94 -1.62 -24.84
C PRO A 19 -47.80 -0.59 -24.65
N LEU A 20 -48.11 0.69 -24.70
CA LEU A 20 -47.11 1.74 -24.49
C LEU A 20 -46.52 1.70 -23.07
N ASN A 21 -47.36 1.49 -22.05
CA ASN A 21 -46.87 1.32 -20.68
C ASN A 21 -46.04 0.04 -20.51
N ILE A 22 -46.43 -1.07 -21.12
CA ILE A 22 -45.65 -2.30 -21.09
C ILE A 22 -44.28 -2.08 -21.74
N LEU A 23 -44.23 -1.42 -22.90
CA LEU A 23 -42.98 -1.10 -23.58
C LEU A 23 -42.08 -0.26 -22.70
N LEU A 24 -42.63 0.76 -22.02
CA LEU A 24 -41.90 1.65 -21.14
C LEU A 24 -41.33 0.92 -19.91
N ILE A 25 -42.08 -0.01 -19.34
CA ILE A 25 -41.59 -0.87 -18.23
C ILE A 25 -40.44 -1.76 -18.70
N ILE A 26 -40.59 -2.39 -19.87
CA ILE A 26 -39.54 -3.28 -20.43
C ILE A 26 -38.26 -2.47 -20.70
N THR A 27 -38.37 -1.30 -21.33
CA THR A 27 -37.21 -0.46 -21.64
C THR A 27 -36.52 0.06 -20.38
N ASN A 28 -37.27 0.50 -19.37
CA ASN A 28 -36.72 0.92 -18.09
C ASN A 28 -36.04 -0.23 -17.35
N SER A 29 -36.65 -1.41 -17.33
CA SER A 29 -36.05 -2.60 -16.71
C SER A 29 -34.73 -3.00 -17.39
N PHE A 30 -34.73 -2.99 -18.72
CA PHE A 30 -33.51 -3.27 -19.51
C PHE A 30 -32.42 -2.22 -19.24
N PHE A 31 -32.77 -0.95 -19.20
CA PHE A 31 -31.84 0.13 -18.91
C PHE A 31 -31.23 -0.01 -17.49
N MET A 32 -32.08 -0.25 -16.48
CA MET A 32 -31.61 -0.49 -15.10
C MET A 32 -30.67 -1.68 -15.02
N PHE A 33 -31.00 -2.79 -15.66
CA PHE A 33 -30.16 -3.98 -15.67
C PHE A 33 -28.82 -3.73 -16.36
N SER A 34 -28.83 -3.06 -17.52
CA SER A 34 -27.63 -2.68 -18.25
C SER A 34 -26.74 -1.76 -17.44
N THR A 35 -27.31 -0.72 -16.82
CA THR A 35 -26.58 0.23 -15.98
C THR A 35 -25.96 -0.48 -14.75
N TYR A 36 -26.74 -1.33 -14.08
CA TYR A 36 -26.23 -2.10 -12.94
C TYR A 36 -25.03 -2.98 -13.33
N ARG A 37 -25.13 -3.72 -14.45
CA ARG A 37 -24.04 -4.56 -14.95
C ARG A 37 -22.80 -3.73 -15.31
N GLN A 38 -22.99 -2.61 -15.97
CA GLN A 38 -21.90 -1.72 -16.35
C GLN A 38 -21.19 -1.13 -15.10
N THR A 39 -21.97 -0.67 -14.12
CA THR A 39 -21.42 -0.15 -12.86
C THR A 39 -20.65 -1.22 -12.12
N LYS A 40 -21.16 -2.46 -12.03
CA LYS A 40 -20.46 -3.58 -11.39
C LYS A 40 -19.11 -3.86 -12.05
N ILE A 41 -19.08 -4.00 -13.38
CA ILE A 41 -17.84 -4.24 -14.14
C ILE A 41 -16.86 -3.08 -13.97
N SER A 42 -17.34 -1.84 -14.01
CA SER A 42 -16.49 -0.66 -13.82
C SER A 42 -15.89 -0.62 -12.42
N THR A 43 -16.67 -0.97 -11.39
CA THR A 43 -16.18 -1.02 -10.00
C THR A 43 -15.15 -2.14 -9.82
N GLU A 44 -15.40 -3.33 -10.37
CA GLU A 44 -14.45 -4.46 -10.32
C GLU A 44 -13.13 -4.09 -11.01
N ASN A 45 -13.19 -3.47 -12.19
CA ASN A 45 -12.00 -3.00 -12.90
C ASN A 45 -11.23 -1.93 -12.12
N MET A 46 -11.94 -1.00 -11.47
CA MET A 46 -11.35 0.04 -10.65
C MET A 46 -10.62 -0.56 -9.43
N VAL A 47 -11.24 -1.51 -8.74
CA VAL A 47 -10.61 -2.20 -7.60
C VAL A 47 -9.36 -2.95 -8.05
N ASN A 48 -9.43 -3.70 -9.15
CA ASN A 48 -8.27 -4.42 -9.68
C ASN A 48 -7.13 -3.45 -10.05
N TYR A 49 -7.46 -2.32 -10.69
CA TYR A 49 -6.47 -1.30 -11.01
C TYR A 49 -5.76 -0.75 -9.75
N PHE A 50 -6.51 -0.47 -8.67
CA PHE A 50 -5.91 -0.02 -7.41
C PHE A 50 -5.02 -1.10 -6.76
N LEU A 51 -5.44 -2.37 -6.81
CA LEU A 51 -4.63 -3.47 -6.27
C LEU A 51 -3.32 -3.63 -7.08
N ASP A 52 -3.40 -3.59 -8.39
CA ASP A 52 -2.22 -3.67 -9.27
C ASP A 52 -1.27 -2.48 -9.04
N ASP A 53 -1.79 -1.27 -8.83
CA ASP A 53 -0.98 -0.09 -8.52
C ASP A 53 -0.27 -0.22 -7.16
N ILE A 54 -0.97 -0.69 -6.12
CA ILE A 54 -0.38 -0.97 -4.81
C ILE A 54 0.72 -2.03 -4.93
N ASP A 55 0.45 -3.15 -5.59
CA ASP A 55 1.43 -4.23 -5.77
C ASP A 55 2.66 -3.76 -6.54
N SER A 56 2.49 -2.93 -7.57
CA SER A 56 3.58 -2.33 -8.32
C SER A 56 4.45 -1.41 -7.45
N ARG A 57 3.84 -0.57 -6.61
CA ARG A 57 4.55 0.31 -5.68
C ARG A 57 5.32 -0.48 -4.62
N LEU A 58 4.68 -1.45 -3.99
CA LEU A 58 5.32 -2.33 -3.00
C LEU A 58 6.47 -3.15 -3.60
N SER A 59 6.32 -3.60 -4.85
CA SER A 59 7.38 -4.28 -5.60
C SER A 59 8.57 -3.35 -5.86
N THR A 60 8.32 -2.11 -6.26
CA THR A 60 9.35 -1.09 -6.48
C THR A 60 10.14 -0.80 -5.20
N ILE A 61 9.44 -0.63 -4.07
CA ILE A 61 10.09 -0.42 -2.77
C ILE A 61 10.88 -1.66 -2.34
N SER A 62 10.35 -2.86 -2.57
CA SER A 62 11.06 -4.11 -2.30
C SER A 62 12.36 -4.21 -3.11
N PHE A 63 12.30 -3.87 -4.39
CA PHE A 63 13.48 -3.84 -5.26
C PHE A 63 14.51 -2.80 -4.78
N PHE A 64 14.04 -1.60 -4.41
CA PHE A 64 14.88 -0.56 -3.82
C PHE A 64 15.61 -1.07 -2.56
N LEU A 65 14.89 -1.74 -1.65
CA LEU A 65 15.45 -2.28 -0.41
C LEU A 65 16.51 -3.35 -0.70
N ILE A 66 16.20 -4.32 -1.56
CA ILE A 66 17.12 -5.39 -1.95
C ILE A 66 18.37 -4.80 -2.62
N LYS A 67 18.19 -3.87 -3.56
CA LYS A 67 19.29 -3.24 -4.28
C LYS A 67 20.24 -2.52 -3.31
N ASN A 68 19.70 -1.72 -2.40
CA ASN A 68 20.55 -1.04 -1.41
C ASN A 68 21.19 -2.02 -0.43
N GLY A 69 20.49 -3.07 -0.02
CA GLY A 69 21.07 -4.12 0.83
C GLY A 69 22.14 -4.97 0.16
N THR A 70 22.13 -5.10 -1.17
CA THR A 70 23.12 -5.92 -1.90
C THR A 70 24.26 -5.11 -2.52
N GLU A 71 24.01 -3.89 -2.95
CA GLU A 71 24.96 -3.09 -3.72
C GLU A 71 25.60 -1.93 -2.93
N ASP A 72 25.03 -1.56 -1.77
CA ASP A 72 25.56 -0.44 -0.97
C ASP A 72 26.82 -0.89 -0.20
N PRO A 73 28.00 -0.32 -0.52
CA PRO A 73 29.26 -0.75 0.10
C PRO A 73 29.29 -0.51 1.62
N ALA A 74 28.70 0.60 2.08
CA ALA A 74 28.67 0.93 3.51
C ALA A 74 27.77 -0.06 4.28
N PHE A 75 26.61 -0.43 3.74
CA PHE A 75 25.76 -1.45 4.34
C PHE A 75 26.45 -2.81 4.37
N GLN A 76 27.11 -3.22 3.28
CA GLN A 76 27.84 -4.49 3.21
C GLN A 76 29.01 -4.49 4.18
N SER A 77 29.79 -3.42 4.30
CA SER A 77 30.87 -3.28 5.27
C SER A 77 30.35 -3.47 6.70
N ILE A 78 29.26 -2.81 7.07
CA ILE A 78 28.63 -2.96 8.40
C ILE A 78 28.12 -4.38 8.63
N ALA A 79 27.52 -5.02 7.61
CA ALA A 79 26.97 -6.36 7.75
C ALA A 79 28.01 -7.46 7.89
N PHE A 80 29.23 -7.27 7.32
CA PHE A 80 30.30 -8.28 7.32
C PHE A 80 31.43 -7.99 8.30
N ASP A 81 31.71 -6.74 8.65
CA ASP A 81 32.80 -6.33 9.53
C ASP A 81 32.37 -5.25 10.54
N TYR A 82 31.40 -5.60 11.37
CA TYR A 82 30.88 -4.71 12.41
C TYR A 82 31.95 -4.21 13.41
N ALA A 83 32.94 -5.04 13.72
CA ALA A 83 34.02 -4.70 14.65
C ALA A 83 35.19 -3.93 14.00
N GLY A 84 35.10 -3.61 12.71
CA GLY A 84 36.13 -2.90 11.95
C GLY A 84 36.41 -1.49 12.48
N LYS A 85 37.66 -1.01 12.25
CA LYS A 85 38.11 0.33 12.70
C LYS A 85 37.26 1.47 12.11
N ASP A 86 36.61 1.25 10.98
CA ASP A 86 35.89 2.25 10.20
C ASP A 86 34.38 2.21 10.38
N TYR A 87 33.86 1.37 11.31
CA TYR A 87 32.41 1.20 11.53
C TYR A 87 31.64 2.53 11.70
N ALA A 88 32.18 3.45 12.50
CA ALA A 88 31.54 4.74 12.73
C ALA A 88 31.46 5.60 11.45
N LEU A 89 32.47 5.50 10.60
CA LEU A 89 32.53 6.20 9.31
C LEU A 89 31.55 5.59 8.32
N GLU A 90 31.53 4.25 8.22
CA GLU A 90 30.62 3.52 7.35
C GLU A 90 29.14 3.78 7.73
N LYS A 91 28.85 3.88 9.01
CA LYS A 91 27.52 4.25 9.51
C LYS A 91 27.11 5.65 9.08
N ILE A 92 28.03 6.63 9.10
CA ILE A 92 27.79 7.99 8.61
C ILE A 92 27.53 7.96 7.10
N HIS A 93 28.36 7.24 6.34
CA HIS A 93 28.21 7.09 4.90
C HIS A 93 26.87 6.45 4.54
N LEU A 94 26.51 5.36 5.24
CA LEU A 94 25.20 4.71 5.06
C LEU A 94 24.05 5.67 5.35
N TYR A 95 24.13 6.40 6.49
CA TYR A 95 23.10 7.39 6.82
C TYR A 95 22.94 8.44 5.72
N GLN A 96 24.04 9.02 5.25
CA GLN A 96 24.01 10.03 4.19
C GLN A 96 23.45 9.49 2.87
N ASN A 97 23.87 8.26 2.50
CA ASN A 97 23.42 7.61 1.28
C ASN A 97 21.92 7.27 1.34
N LEU A 98 21.45 6.68 2.42
CA LEU A 98 20.03 6.37 2.60
C LEU A 98 19.17 7.62 2.73
N ASN A 99 19.66 8.65 3.45
CA ASN A 99 18.96 9.94 3.59
C ASN A 99 18.77 10.65 2.24
N SER A 100 19.76 10.58 1.36
CA SER A 100 19.64 11.16 0.01
C SER A 100 18.66 10.40 -0.89
N LYS A 101 18.36 9.15 -0.57
CA LYS A 101 17.50 8.26 -1.38
C LYS A 101 16.06 8.21 -0.88
N ILE A 102 15.79 8.49 0.39
CA ILE A 102 14.44 8.40 0.95
C ILE A 102 13.48 9.36 0.27
N ASP A 103 13.94 10.55 -0.08
CA ASP A 103 13.12 11.55 -0.76
C ASP A 103 12.75 11.17 -2.21
N LEU A 104 13.44 10.17 -2.78
CA LEU A 104 13.10 9.62 -4.09
C LEU A 104 11.93 8.63 -4.06
N CYS A 105 11.61 8.11 -2.88
CA CYS A 105 10.52 7.16 -2.65
C CYS A 105 9.52 7.79 -1.66
N GLN A 106 8.62 8.62 -2.16
CA GLN A 106 7.66 9.38 -1.35
C GLN A 106 6.75 8.51 -0.47
N GLU A 107 6.57 7.24 -0.84
CA GLU A 107 5.76 6.28 -0.10
C GLU A 107 6.45 5.75 1.17
N ILE A 108 7.77 5.93 1.32
CA ILE A 108 8.50 5.43 2.49
C ILE A 108 8.38 6.44 3.64
N ALA A 109 7.80 6.01 4.77
CA ALA A 109 7.75 6.82 5.99
C ALA A 109 9.07 6.74 6.77
N TYR A 110 9.58 5.53 6.93
CA TYR A 110 10.84 5.28 7.65
C TYR A 110 11.71 4.30 6.86
N LEU A 111 12.98 4.66 6.70
CA LEU A 111 14.04 3.77 6.22
C LEU A 111 15.02 3.57 7.39
N PHE A 112 15.40 2.33 7.69
CA PHE A 112 16.25 2.06 8.83
C PHE A 112 17.21 0.90 8.61
N MET A 113 18.32 0.92 9.34
CA MET A 113 19.22 -0.22 9.52
C MET A 113 19.17 -0.63 10.99
N PHE A 114 19.13 -1.94 11.25
CA PHE A 114 19.22 -2.51 12.58
C PHE A 114 20.28 -3.61 12.61
N HIS A 115 21.19 -3.54 13.57
CA HIS A 115 22.19 -4.56 13.83
C HIS A 115 21.81 -5.32 15.11
N SER A 116 21.56 -6.64 14.97
CA SER A 116 20.96 -7.44 16.06
C SER A 116 21.90 -7.75 17.20
N GLU A 117 23.24 -7.86 16.97
CA GLU A 117 24.17 -8.25 18.01
C GLU A 117 24.39 -7.18 19.08
N ASN A 118 24.33 -5.91 18.70
CA ASN A 118 24.51 -4.80 19.63
C ASN A 118 23.24 -3.95 19.84
N ASN A 119 22.13 -4.36 19.24
CA ASN A 119 20.86 -3.64 19.30
C ASN A 119 20.94 -2.19 18.81
N GLU A 120 21.80 -1.92 17.84
CA GLU A 120 21.98 -0.58 17.30
C GLU A 120 21.08 -0.35 16.10
N MET A 121 20.37 0.79 16.11
CA MET A 121 19.47 1.19 15.04
C MET A 121 19.79 2.60 14.54
N VAL A 122 19.89 2.73 13.23
CA VAL A 122 19.88 3.99 12.48
C VAL A 122 18.52 4.08 11.81
N ILE A 123 17.77 5.15 12.05
CA ILE A 123 16.46 5.38 11.42
C ILE A 123 16.49 6.73 10.71
N ILE A 124 15.92 6.76 9.52
CA ILE A 124 15.81 7.94 8.66
C ILE A 124 14.32 8.11 8.36
N PRO A 125 13.66 9.12 8.94
CA PRO A 125 12.29 9.45 8.60
C PRO A 125 12.25 10.23 7.29
N SER A 126 11.19 10.07 6.51
CA SER A 126 10.90 10.99 5.41
C SER A 126 10.50 12.38 5.97
N SER A 127 10.52 13.40 5.11
CA SER A 127 10.24 14.78 5.51
C SER A 127 8.91 14.97 6.26
N GLU A 128 7.91 14.16 5.96
CA GLU A 128 6.59 14.18 6.62
C GLU A 128 6.62 13.59 8.04
N TYR A 129 7.57 12.69 8.33
CA TYR A 129 7.66 11.94 9.59
C TYR A 129 8.81 12.39 10.50
N VAL A 130 9.53 13.49 10.15
CA VAL A 130 10.66 14.04 10.94
C VAL A 130 10.23 14.55 12.32
N SER A 131 8.99 15.04 12.45
CA SER A 131 8.52 15.64 13.69
C SER A 131 8.03 14.60 14.69
N HIS A 132 8.42 14.71 15.94
CA HIS A 132 7.92 14.05 17.18
C HIS A 132 7.84 12.51 17.22
N GLY A 133 7.72 11.82 16.08
CA GLY A 133 7.48 10.37 16.04
C GLY A 133 8.71 9.50 15.82
N SER A 134 9.81 10.02 15.31
CA SER A 134 10.97 9.20 14.90
C SER A 134 11.65 8.48 16.06
N TYR A 135 11.68 9.08 17.25
CA TYR A 135 12.26 8.43 18.44
C TYR A 135 11.41 7.25 18.93
N GLN A 136 10.10 7.44 19.05
CA GLN A 136 9.17 6.38 19.47
C GLN A 136 9.11 5.26 18.43
N ALA A 137 9.08 5.59 17.14
CA ALA A 137 9.15 4.60 16.07
C ALA A 137 10.44 3.78 16.14
N LYS A 138 11.58 4.43 16.41
CA LYS A 138 12.87 3.76 16.62
C LYS A 138 12.81 2.78 17.79
N GLU A 139 12.27 3.19 18.94
CA GLU A 139 12.19 2.35 20.15
C GLU A 139 11.30 1.13 19.88
N THR A 140 10.11 1.33 19.32
CA THR A 140 9.18 0.24 19.00
C THR A 140 9.78 -0.74 17.98
N LEU A 141 10.40 -0.24 16.91
CA LEU A 141 11.08 -1.09 15.91
C LEU A 141 12.26 -1.84 16.52
N CYS A 142 13.05 -1.21 17.39
CA CYS A 142 14.13 -1.88 18.11
C CYS A 142 13.62 -3.04 18.96
N GLU A 143 12.55 -2.84 19.72
CA GLU A 143 11.96 -3.89 20.55
C GLU A 143 11.41 -5.05 19.72
N MET A 144 10.74 -4.76 18.61
CA MET A 144 10.23 -5.78 17.69
C MET A 144 11.36 -6.61 17.07
N LEU A 145 12.47 -5.98 16.70
CA LEU A 145 13.59 -6.64 16.03
C LEU A 145 14.55 -7.38 16.97
N LYS A 146 14.49 -7.11 18.29
CA LYS A 146 15.21 -7.88 19.30
C LYS A 146 14.69 -9.31 19.47
N ASN A 147 13.41 -9.55 19.19
CA ASN A 147 12.75 -10.85 19.29
C ASN A 147 12.28 -11.33 17.91
N PRO A 148 13.18 -11.76 17.03
CA PRO A 148 12.86 -12.08 15.62
C PRO A 148 12.04 -13.36 15.43
N GLU A 149 11.64 -14.07 16.49
CA GLU A 149 10.84 -15.30 16.42
C GLU A 149 9.41 -15.10 15.87
N GLN A 150 8.93 -13.87 15.80
CA GLN A 150 7.66 -13.56 15.14
C GLN A 150 7.89 -13.18 13.67
N SER A 151 8.04 -14.20 12.81
CA SER A 151 7.71 -14.17 11.37
C SER A 151 8.13 -12.93 10.55
N LEU A 152 9.32 -12.37 10.78
CA LEU A 152 9.89 -11.36 9.88
C LEU A 152 10.45 -12.06 8.61
N ASN A 153 9.56 -12.79 7.93
CA ASN A 153 9.84 -13.39 6.64
C ASN A 153 10.02 -12.27 5.59
N ALA A 154 10.64 -12.64 4.48
CA ALA A 154 10.84 -11.76 3.33
C ALA A 154 9.53 -11.24 2.69
N SER A 155 8.42 -11.18 3.41
CA SER A 155 7.10 -10.68 3.03
C SER A 155 6.80 -9.34 3.72
N TRP A 156 5.85 -8.60 3.18
CA TRP A 156 5.30 -7.42 3.82
C TRP A 156 4.53 -7.82 5.08
N THR A 157 4.80 -7.15 6.19
CA THR A 157 4.16 -7.41 7.48
C THR A 157 3.49 -6.13 7.99
N LEU A 158 2.23 -6.22 8.38
CA LEU A 158 1.52 -5.10 8.99
C LEU A 158 1.99 -4.90 10.42
N ILE A 159 2.41 -3.68 10.76
CA ILE A 159 2.83 -3.28 12.09
C ILE A 159 2.11 -2.02 12.52
N THR A 160 2.08 -1.77 13.83
CA THR A 160 1.53 -0.53 14.39
C THR A 160 2.65 0.27 15.05
N LEU A 161 2.86 1.49 14.58
CA LEU A 161 3.79 2.46 15.17
C LEU A 161 2.98 3.71 15.54
N GLN A 162 3.01 4.12 16.81
CA GLN A 162 2.35 5.35 17.27
C GLN A 162 0.85 5.43 16.88
N ASP A 163 0.11 4.35 17.07
CA ASP A 163 -1.32 4.21 16.73
C ASP A 163 -1.61 4.31 15.21
N GLN A 164 -0.59 4.33 14.37
CA GLN A 164 -0.72 4.25 12.91
C GLN A 164 -0.27 2.88 12.40
N GLN A 165 -0.93 2.42 11.35
CA GLN A 165 -0.57 1.16 10.69
C GLN A 165 0.44 1.40 9.58
N PHE A 166 1.47 0.54 9.54
CA PHE A 166 2.51 0.56 8.52
C PHE A 166 2.75 -0.84 7.97
N LEU A 167 3.12 -0.92 6.71
CA LEU A 167 3.66 -2.12 6.09
C LEU A 167 5.18 -2.11 6.26
N LEU A 168 5.69 -3.09 6.98
CA LEU A 168 7.12 -3.32 7.19
C LEU A 168 7.65 -4.33 6.19
N ARG A 169 8.79 -4.01 5.56
CA ARG A 169 9.60 -4.93 4.76
C ARG A 169 11.03 -4.92 5.26
N LEU A 170 11.64 -6.10 5.36
CA LEU A 170 13.02 -6.27 5.79
C LEU A 170 13.85 -6.99 4.73
N PHE A 171 15.10 -6.56 4.59
CA PHE A 171 16.16 -7.27 3.92
C PHE A 171 17.23 -7.64 4.97
N LYS A 172 17.53 -8.92 5.11
CA LYS A 172 18.52 -9.42 6.08
C LYS A 172 19.83 -9.78 5.40
N CYS A 173 20.92 -9.27 5.94
CA CYS A 173 22.28 -9.68 5.60
C CYS A 173 23.05 -9.94 6.88
N ASN A 174 23.42 -11.20 7.15
CA ASN A 174 24.03 -11.63 8.42
C ASN A 174 23.19 -11.21 9.65
N SER A 175 23.81 -10.51 10.59
CA SER A 175 23.16 -9.93 11.79
C SER A 175 22.57 -8.55 11.57
N THR A 176 22.60 -8.03 10.32
CA THR A 176 22.13 -6.69 9.99
C THR A 176 20.85 -6.75 9.14
N TYR A 177 19.90 -5.90 9.49
CA TYR A 177 18.65 -5.74 8.77
C TYR A 177 18.59 -4.33 8.16
N LEU A 178 18.22 -4.25 6.90
CA LEU A 178 17.77 -3.01 6.26
C LEU A 178 16.25 -3.09 6.13
N GLY A 179 15.55 -2.07 6.60
CA GLY A 179 14.08 -2.10 6.63
C GLY A 179 13.43 -0.82 6.17
N VAL A 180 12.21 -0.95 5.66
CA VAL A 180 11.33 0.16 5.28
C VAL A 180 9.96 0.01 5.93
N CYS A 181 9.36 1.15 6.32
CA CYS A 181 7.97 1.24 6.73
C CYS A 181 7.22 2.14 5.75
N VAL A 182 6.08 1.64 5.26
CA VAL A 182 5.17 2.33 4.32
C VAL A 182 3.83 2.50 5.03
N PRO A 183 3.23 3.71 5.05
CA PRO A 183 1.97 4.00 5.74
C PRO A 183 0.76 3.35 5.06
#